data_c34812aabe5ec104e483ed49c476b877
#
_entry.id   c34812aabe5ec104e483ed49c476b877
#
_cell.length_a   1.000
_cell.length_b   1.000
_cell.length_c   1.000
_cell.angle_alpha   90.00
_cell.angle_beta   90.00
_cell.angle_gamma   90.00
#
_symmetry.space_group_name_H-M   'P 1'
#
loop_
_entity.id
_entity.type
_entity.pdbx_description
1 polymer ?
#
loop_
_entity_poly.entity_id
_entity_poly.type
_entity_poly.pdbx_seq_one_letter_code
_entity_poly.pdbx_strand_id
1 'polypeptide(L)'
;MKSAYRVAVKCLVDLERVEEVAGCSDSSRMTQIWKSIWSIQCPSKVKHFLWRASRNILPTKQCLMCRKIIMEDCCDFCGESESSGHILWSCTIAKETWKEVGINCSILSQTPTEFLDVWFMNNTKGENDWELFATVAWCLWNNRNKVWHGEARKNGKSIAEEARKYWAEV
;
A
#
# COMPACT_ATOMS: atom_id res chain seq x y z
N MET A 1 -23.56 5.40 -5.66
CA MET A 1 -22.22 5.99 -5.42
C MET A 1 -22.05 6.78 -4.10
N LYS A 2 -23.11 7.15 -3.36
CA LYS A 2 -22.99 7.85 -2.05
C LYS A 2 -22.66 6.95 -0.85
N SER A 3 -22.78 5.62 -0.98
CA SER A 3 -22.59 4.67 0.11
C SER A 3 -21.13 4.40 0.47
N ALA A 4 -20.23 4.27 -0.52
CA ALA A 4 -18.81 3.95 -0.30
C ALA A 4 -18.07 5.10 0.41
N TYR A 5 -18.37 6.36 0.08
CA TYR A 5 -17.78 7.52 0.73
C TYR A 5 -18.21 7.64 2.20
N ARG A 6 -19.48 7.38 2.51
CA ARG A 6 -19.98 7.39 3.91
C ARG A 6 -19.36 6.27 4.76
N VAL A 7 -19.13 5.10 4.17
CA VAL A 7 -18.44 4.00 4.85
C VAL A 7 -16.98 4.37 5.12
N ALA A 8 -16.28 4.98 4.16
CA ALA A 8 -14.91 5.43 4.32
C ALA A 8 -14.78 6.51 5.42
N VAL A 9 -15.69 7.49 5.45
CA VAL A 9 -15.70 8.55 6.49
C VAL A 9 -16.02 7.97 7.87
N LYS A 10 -16.98 7.04 7.98
CA LYS A 10 -17.29 6.38 9.25
C LYS A 10 -16.11 5.55 9.77
N CYS A 11 -15.35 4.93 8.87
CA CYS A 11 -14.12 4.22 9.20
C CYS A 11 -13.01 5.14 9.75
N LEU A 12 -12.90 6.37 9.23
CA LEU A 12 -11.94 7.36 9.74
C LEU A 12 -12.29 7.78 11.17
N VAL A 13 -13.57 7.99 11.46
CA VAL A 13 -14.05 8.40 12.80
C VAL A 13 -13.90 7.27 13.82
N ASP A 14 -14.14 6.00 13.42
CA ASP A 14 -14.00 4.85 14.32
C ASP A 14 -12.53 4.54 14.62
N LEU A 15 -11.59 4.86 13.70
CA LEU A 15 -10.14 4.72 13.91
C LEU A 15 -9.58 5.80 14.85
N GLU A 16 -10.07 7.03 14.79
CA GLU A 16 -9.70 8.09 15.75
C GLU A 16 -10.07 7.72 17.20
N ARG A 17 -11.15 6.95 17.40
CA ARG A 17 -11.53 6.44 18.72
C ARG A 17 -10.65 5.31 19.25
N VAL A 18 -10.02 4.53 18.39
CA VAL A 18 -9.11 3.43 18.80
C VAL A 18 -7.73 3.99 19.17
N GLU A 19 -7.30 5.09 18.57
CA GLU A 19 -6.00 5.73 18.85
C GLU A 19 -5.92 6.42 20.24
N GLU A 20 -7.05 6.80 20.83
CA GLU A 20 -7.06 7.37 22.20
C GLU A 20 -6.67 6.36 23.29
N VAL A 21 -6.61 5.06 22.99
CA VAL A 21 -6.32 3.98 23.95
C VAL A 21 -4.89 3.42 23.80
N ALA A 22 -4.18 3.68 22.70
CA ALA A 22 -2.82 3.19 22.47
C ALA A 22 -1.78 4.27 22.80
N GLY A 23 -0.95 3.97 23.80
CA GLY A 23 -0.07 4.90 24.49
C GLY A 23 0.95 5.68 23.66
N CYS A 24 1.40 6.74 24.25
CA CYS A 24 2.20 7.89 23.82
C CYS A 24 3.52 7.65 22.98
N SER A 25 4.00 6.43 22.81
CA SER A 25 5.24 6.15 22.04
C SER A 25 5.04 5.97 20.53
N ASP A 26 3.85 5.55 20.10
CA ASP A 26 3.52 5.37 18.68
C ASP A 26 3.29 6.70 17.95
N SER A 27 2.83 7.71 18.64
CA SER A 27 2.54 9.04 18.08
C SER A 27 3.78 9.72 17.49
N SER A 28 4.94 9.59 18.14
CA SER A 28 6.20 10.19 17.65
C SER A 28 6.71 9.51 16.38
N ARG A 29 6.65 8.18 16.30
CA ARG A 29 7.04 7.40 15.11
C ARG A 29 6.13 7.69 13.93
N MET A 30 4.83 7.72 14.14
CA MET A 30 3.86 8.06 13.09
C MET A 30 4.03 9.48 12.58
N THR A 31 4.33 10.44 13.45
CA THR A 31 4.61 11.83 13.04
C THR A 31 5.85 11.91 12.15
N GLN A 32 6.90 11.13 12.43
CA GLN A 32 8.10 11.08 11.59
C GLN A 32 7.80 10.46 10.21
N ILE A 33 7.02 9.38 10.17
CA ILE A 33 6.58 8.74 8.91
C ILE A 33 5.80 9.73 8.06
N TRP A 34 4.85 10.45 8.66
CA TRP A 34 4.06 11.45 7.93
C TRP A 34 4.92 12.57 7.38
N LYS A 35 5.86 13.11 8.17
CA LYS A 35 6.82 14.10 7.66
C LYS A 35 7.60 13.55 6.47
N SER A 36 8.06 12.29 6.54
CA SER A 36 8.76 11.64 5.43
C SER A 36 7.87 11.49 4.21
N ILE A 37 6.62 11.01 4.35
CA ILE A 37 5.68 10.87 3.23
C ILE A 37 5.42 12.22 2.55
N TRP A 38 5.22 13.29 3.32
CA TRP A 38 4.93 14.61 2.75
C TRP A 38 6.15 15.30 2.14
N SER A 39 7.37 14.89 2.51
CA SER A 39 8.62 15.41 1.91
C SER A 39 8.97 14.79 0.56
N ILE A 40 8.43 13.59 0.23
CA ILE A 40 8.69 12.91 -1.05
C ILE A 40 8.22 13.79 -2.21
N GLN A 41 9.04 13.91 -3.25
CA GLN A 41 8.68 14.65 -4.46
C GLN A 41 7.85 13.76 -5.39
N CYS A 42 6.54 13.68 -5.12
CA CYS A 42 5.59 12.91 -5.92
C CYS A 42 4.20 13.56 -5.90
N PRO A 43 3.31 13.24 -6.84
CA PRO A 43 1.97 13.80 -6.89
C PRO A 43 1.16 13.54 -5.63
N SER A 44 0.29 14.50 -5.28
CA SER A 44 -0.54 14.45 -4.08
C SER A 44 -1.34 13.15 -3.95
N LYS A 45 -1.82 12.57 -5.07
CA LYS A 45 -2.56 11.30 -5.06
C LYS A 45 -1.71 10.12 -4.55
N VAL A 46 -0.39 10.11 -4.84
CA VAL A 46 0.55 9.12 -4.34
C VAL A 46 0.80 9.32 -2.84
N LYS A 47 0.99 10.57 -2.40
CA LYS A 47 1.12 10.90 -0.97
C LYS A 47 -0.11 10.47 -0.17
N HIS A 48 -1.30 10.76 -0.66
CA HIS A 48 -2.55 10.34 -0.03
C HIS A 48 -2.70 8.81 0.02
N PHE A 49 -2.26 8.09 -1.01
CA PHE A 49 -2.22 6.64 -0.99
C PHE A 49 -1.27 6.13 0.09
N LEU A 50 -0.02 6.64 0.15
CA LEU A 50 0.96 6.25 1.16
C LEU A 50 0.45 6.52 2.58
N TRP A 51 -0.18 7.67 2.81
CA TRP A 51 -0.80 8.00 4.08
C TRP A 51 -1.88 6.98 4.48
N ARG A 52 -2.75 6.58 3.54
CA ARG A 52 -3.76 5.54 3.80
C ARG A 52 -3.13 4.18 4.07
N ALA A 53 -2.10 3.83 3.31
CA ALA A 53 -1.36 2.59 3.49
C ALA A 53 -0.68 2.54 4.87
N SER A 54 -0.03 3.64 5.29
CA SER A 54 0.63 3.74 6.59
C SER A 54 -0.32 3.66 7.78
N ARG A 55 -1.59 4.01 7.59
CA ARG A 55 -2.65 3.87 8.61
C ARG A 55 -3.42 2.55 8.51
N ASN A 56 -3.01 1.65 7.63
CA ASN A 56 -3.69 0.38 7.37
C ASN A 56 -5.18 0.52 7.06
N ILE A 57 -5.58 1.62 6.39
CA ILE A 57 -6.97 1.92 6.01
C ILE A 57 -7.28 1.70 4.54
N LEU A 58 -6.37 1.06 3.80
CA LEU A 58 -6.66 0.63 2.43
C LEU A 58 -7.77 -0.42 2.45
N PRO A 59 -8.77 -0.32 1.54
CA PRO A 59 -9.86 -1.28 1.45
C PRO A 59 -9.40 -2.59 0.78
N THR A 60 -8.49 -3.31 1.44
CA THR A 60 -8.08 -4.66 1.05
C THR A 60 -9.22 -5.65 1.31
N LYS A 61 -9.18 -6.82 0.68
CA LYS A 61 -10.20 -7.85 0.92
C LYS A 61 -10.22 -8.29 2.38
N GLN A 62 -9.05 -8.43 3.02
CA GLN A 62 -8.97 -8.74 4.45
C GLN A 62 -9.70 -7.66 5.30
N CYS A 63 -9.47 -6.37 5.00
CA CYS A 63 -10.15 -5.27 5.68
C CYS A 63 -11.66 -5.28 5.43
N LEU A 64 -12.11 -5.58 4.21
CA LEU A 64 -13.52 -5.68 3.85
C LEU A 64 -14.20 -6.88 4.48
N MET A 65 -13.51 -8.02 4.57
CA MET A 65 -14.01 -9.23 5.24
C MET A 65 -14.16 -9.01 6.75
N CYS A 66 -13.18 -8.39 7.42
CA CYS A 66 -13.29 -8.02 8.83
C CYS A 66 -14.51 -7.12 9.11
N ARG A 67 -14.93 -6.33 8.13
CA ARG A 67 -16.12 -5.47 8.19
C ARG A 67 -17.40 -6.16 7.73
N LYS A 68 -17.35 -7.46 7.42
CA LYS A 68 -18.47 -8.24 6.93
C LYS A 68 -19.11 -7.70 5.64
N ILE A 69 -18.30 -7.05 4.78
CA ILE A 69 -18.73 -6.51 3.48
C ILE A 69 -18.62 -7.59 2.40
N ILE A 70 -17.60 -8.45 2.51
CA ILE A 70 -17.37 -9.61 1.63
C ILE A 70 -17.13 -10.84 2.49
N MET A 71 -17.26 -12.03 1.88
CA MET A 71 -17.15 -13.32 2.58
C MET A 71 -15.77 -13.96 2.47
N GLU A 72 -14.95 -13.51 1.51
CA GLU A 72 -13.64 -14.10 1.22
C GLU A 72 -12.60 -13.00 1.06
N ASP A 73 -11.38 -13.25 1.53
CA ASP A 73 -10.29 -12.31 1.46
C ASP A 73 -9.17 -12.73 0.47
N CYS A 74 -9.46 -13.72 -0.39
CA CYS A 74 -8.48 -14.26 -1.34
C CYS A 74 -8.07 -13.24 -2.42
N CYS A 75 -6.77 -13.08 -2.59
CA CYS A 75 -6.17 -12.23 -3.62
C CYS A 75 -6.49 -12.75 -5.02
N ASP A 76 -6.94 -11.89 -5.93
CA ASP A 76 -7.25 -12.25 -7.32
C ASP A 76 -6.04 -12.67 -8.15
N PHE A 77 -4.81 -12.41 -7.68
CA PHE A 77 -3.58 -12.75 -8.38
C PHE A 77 -3.00 -14.11 -7.97
N CYS A 78 -3.00 -14.45 -6.70
CA CYS A 78 -2.32 -15.64 -6.18
C CYS A 78 -3.16 -16.52 -5.24
N GLY A 79 -4.37 -16.08 -4.84
CA GLY A 79 -5.26 -16.83 -3.96
C GLY A 79 -4.98 -16.71 -2.46
N GLU A 80 -3.87 -16.10 -2.06
CA GLU A 80 -3.52 -15.88 -0.65
C GLU A 80 -4.40 -14.78 -0.02
N SER A 81 -4.44 -14.69 1.32
CA SER A 81 -5.16 -13.62 2.03
C SER A 81 -4.63 -12.23 1.64
N GLU A 82 -5.54 -11.32 1.26
CA GLU A 82 -5.21 -10.01 0.71
C GLU A 82 -5.11 -8.95 1.82
N SER A 83 -3.94 -8.84 2.46
CA SER A 83 -3.57 -7.71 3.33
C SER A 83 -2.90 -6.57 2.54
N SER A 84 -2.67 -5.41 3.17
CA SER A 84 -1.92 -4.31 2.55
C SER A 84 -0.46 -4.69 2.26
N GLY A 85 0.21 -5.40 3.17
CA GLY A 85 1.56 -5.92 2.96
C GLY A 85 1.59 -6.98 1.87
N HIS A 86 0.55 -7.84 1.77
CA HIS A 86 0.45 -8.81 0.71
C HIS A 86 0.41 -8.14 -0.67
N ILE A 87 -0.56 -7.27 -0.93
CA ILE A 87 -0.75 -6.64 -2.24
C ILE A 87 0.43 -5.80 -2.67
N LEU A 88 1.05 -5.10 -1.73
CA LEU A 88 2.13 -4.16 -2.06
C LEU A 88 3.51 -4.82 -2.07
N TRP A 89 3.67 -6.02 -1.49
CA TRP A 89 4.98 -6.62 -1.32
C TRP A 89 5.05 -8.12 -1.57
N SER A 90 4.28 -8.95 -0.83
CA SER A 90 4.47 -10.40 -0.85
C SER A 90 3.72 -11.13 -1.96
N CYS A 91 2.74 -10.51 -2.61
CA CYS A 91 2.02 -11.06 -3.75
C CYS A 91 2.99 -11.39 -4.92
N THR A 92 2.68 -12.42 -5.69
CA THR A 92 3.46 -12.82 -6.87
C THR A 92 3.67 -11.66 -7.84
N ILE A 93 2.60 -10.90 -8.13
CA ILE A 93 2.67 -9.73 -9.01
C ILE A 93 3.52 -8.60 -8.41
N ALA A 94 3.46 -8.39 -7.11
CA ALA A 94 4.28 -7.40 -6.43
C ALA A 94 5.76 -7.78 -6.48
N LYS A 95 6.11 -9.03 -6.17
CA LYS A 95 7.49 -9.54 -6.25
C LYS A 95 8.07 -9.41 -7.66
N GLU A 96 7.28 -9.75 -8.69
CA GLU A 96 7.66 -9.57 -10.09
C GLU A 96 7.94 -8.09 -10.39
N THR A 97 7.02 -7.20 -10.01
CA THR A 97 7.15 -5.75 -10.23
C THR A 97 8.40 -5.18 -9.56
N TRP A 98 8.64 -5.50 -8.29
CA TRP A 98 9.81 -5.00 -7.55
C TRP A 98 11.12 -5.52 -8.12
N LYS A 99 11.16 -6.79 -8.58
CA LYS A 99 12.31 -7.38 -9.27
C LYS A 99 12.62 -6.61 -10.56
N GLU A 100 11.60 -6.30 -11.37
CA GLU A 100 11.76 -5.53 -12.61
C GLU A 100 12.26 -4.11 -12.36
N VAL A 101 11.88 -3.50 -11.24
CA VAL A 101 12.36 -2.17 -10.83
C VAL A 101 13.80 -2.22 -10.31
N GLY A 102 14.29 -3.39 -9.90
CA GLY A 102 15.62 -3.57 -9.32
C GLY A 102 15.63 -3.49 -7.78
N ILE A 103 14.47 -3.45 -7.16
CA ILE A 103 14.34 -3.49 -5.69
C ILE A 103 14.28 -4.94 -5.23
N ASN A 104 15.29 -5.37 -4.48
CA ASN A 104 15.40 -6.75 -4.04
C ASN A 104 14.50 -7.03 -2.84
N CYS A 105 13.42 -7.80 -3.06
CA CYS A 105 12.47 -8.22 -2.04
C CYS A 105 12.95 -9.37 -1.15
N SER A 106 14.10 -10.00 -1.48
CA SER A 106 14.58 -11.24 -0.82
C SER A 106 15.12 -11.04 0.60
N ILE A 107 15.18 -9.81 1.09
CA ILE A 107 15.80 -9.47 2.37
C ILE A 107 14.84 -9.65 3.55
N LEU A 108 13.57 -9.91 3.27
CA LEU A 108 12.55 -10.10 4.28
C LEU A 108 12.51 -11.57 4.71
N SER A 109 13.09 -11.88 5.86
CA SER A 109 12.94 -13.19 6.51
C SER A 109 11.51 -13.45 7.00
N GLN A 110 10.68 -12.43 7.02
CA GLN A 110 9.25 -12.49 7.36
C GLN A 110 8.42 -11.77 6.27
N THR A 111 7.26 -12.32 5.94
CA THR A 111 6.30 -11.67 5.05
C THR A 111 5.65 -10.51 5.77
N PRO A 112 5.80 -9.26 5.29
CA PRO A 112 5.16 -8.11 5.93
C PRO A 112 3.64 -8.24 5.82
N THR A 113 2.95 -8.03 6.93
CA THR A 113 1.48 -8.02 6.97
C THR A 113 0.93 -6.64 6.71
N GLU A 114 1.70 -5.60 7.02
CA GLU A 114 1.33 -4.21 6.89
C GLU A 114 2.32 -3.41 6.04
N PHE A 115 1.85 -2.30 5.47
CA PHE A 115 2.70 -1.41 4.68
C PHE A 115 3.85 -0.80 5.50
N LEU A 116 3.62 -0.52 6.78
CA LEU A 116 4.65 0.06 7.66
C LEU A 116 5.87 -0.85 7.81
N ASP A 117 5.68 -2.17 7.82
CA ASP A 117 6.78 -3.13 7.88
C ASP A 117 7.71 -2.94 6.68
N VAL A 118 7.13 -2.79 5.49
CA VAL A 118 7.85 -2.53 4.24
C VAL A 118 8.56 -1.17 4.27
N TRP A 119 7.88 -0.14 4.76
CA TRP A 119 8.42 1.21 4.87
C TRP A 119 9.67 1.27 5.76
N PHE A 120 9.60 0.69 6.95
CA PHE A 120 10.75 0.67 7.88
C PHE A 120 11.93 -0.12 7.33
N MET A 121 11.69 -1.24 6.69
CA MET A 121 12.75 -2.08 6.13
C MET A 121 13.51 -1.39 4.99
N ASN A 122 12.84 -0.58 4.19
CA ASN A 122 13.50 0.20 3.14
C ASN A 122 14.24 1.42 3.69
N ASN A 123 13.74 2.05 4.75
CA ASN A 123 14.33 3.28 5.31
C ASN A 123 15.73 3.05 5.93
N THR A 124 16.11 1.81 6.21
CA THR A 124 17.43 1.47 6.81
C THR A 124 18.56 1.43 5.78
N LYS A 125 18.30 1.55 4.47
CA LYS A 125 19.30 1.31 3.40
C LYS A 125 19.84 2.54 2.65
N GLY A 126 19.46 3.74 3.03
CA GLY A 126 20.15 4.99 2.70
C GLY A 126 20.21 5.48 1.24
N GLU A 127 19.93 4.67 0.24
CA GLU A 127 20.05 5.00 -1.20
C GLU A 127 18.79 4.69 -2.02
N ASN A 128 17.62 4.69 -1.38
CA ASN A 128 16.41 4.37 -2.09
C ASN A 128 15.77 5.61 -2.70
N ASP A 129 15.46 5.51 -3.98
CA ASP A 129 14.60 6.43 -4.70
C ASP A 129 13.16 6.30 -4.17
N TRP A 130 12.87 7.09 -3.11
CA TRP A 130 11.57 7.06 -2.43
C TRP A 130 10.43 7.43 -3.36
N GLU A 131 10.70 8.28 -4.34
CA GLU A 131 9.75 8.69 -5.35
C GLU A 131 9.35 7.51 -6.23
N LEU A 132 10.34 6.74 -6.69
CA LEU A 132 10.10 5.55 -7.49
C LEU A 132 9.40 4.46 -6.65
N PHE A 133 9.87 4.21 -5.41
CA PHE A 133 9.22 3.26 -4.50
C PHE A 133 7.74 3.60 -4.28
N ALA A 134 7.44 4.85 -3.95
CA ALA A 134 6.09 5.35 -3.72
C ALA A 134 5.20 5.17 -4.96
N THR A 135 5.76 5.47 -6.13
CA THR A 135 5.07 5.37 -7.42
C THR A 135 4.77 3.92 -7.78
N VAL A 136 5.71 3.01 -7.57
CA VAL A 136 5.51 1.56 -7.81
C VAL A 136 4.43 0.99 -6.88
N ALA A 137 4.50 1.29 -5.59
CA ALA A 137 3.49 0.86 -4.63
C ALA A 137 2.08 1.37 -5.01
N TRP A 138 1.99 2.63 -5.46
CA TRP A 138 0.74 3.21 -5.94
C TRP A 138 0.24 2.54 -7.23
N CYS A 139 1.12 2.22 -8.19
CA CYS A 139 0.76 1.51 -9.41
C CYS A 139 0.25 0.08 -9.12
N LEU A 140 0.88 -0.65 -8.18
CA LEU A 140 0.41 -1.95 -7.71
C LEU A 140 -1.01 -1.87 -7.15
N TRP A 141 -1.27 -0.90 -6.27
CA TRP A 141 -2.59 -0.65 -5.71
C TRP A 141 -3.63 -0.30 -6.78
N ASN A 142 -3.29 0.54 -7.74
CA ASN A 142 -4.18 0.90 -8.84
C ASN A 142 -4.49 -0.29 -9.73
N ASN A 143 -3.50 -1.11 -10.08
CA ASN A 143 -3.72 -2.31 -10.86
C ASN A 143 -4.66 -3.28 -10.13
N ARG A 144 -4.47 -3.49 -8.82
CA ARG A 144 -5.39 -4.29 -7.99
C ARG A 144 -6.82 -3.75 -8.06
N ASN A 145 -7.00 -2.43 -7.93
CA ASN A 145 -8.33 -1.83 -7.97
C ASN A 145 -8.99 -1.95 -9.36
N LYS A 146 -8.22 -1.79 -10.44
CA LYS A 146 -8.68 -2.01 -11.80
C LYS A 146 -9.19 -3.44 -12.01
N VAL A 147 -8.42 -4.42 -11.56
CA VAL A 147 -8.83 -5.85 -11.61
C VAL A 147 -10.10 -6.09 -10.80
N TRP A 148 -10.21 -5.50 -9.59
CA TRP A 148 -11.42 -5.54 -8.78
C TRP A 148 -12.66 -5.00 -9.50
N HIS A 149 -12.48 -4.01 -10.38
CA HIS A 149 -13.55 -3.43 -11.20
C HIS A 149 -13.72 -4.11 -12.56
N GLY A 150 -13.09 -5.26 -12.79
CA GLY A 150 -13.26 -6.08 -13.98
C GLY A 150 -12.34 -5.71 -15.15
N GLU A 151 -11.34 -4.84 -14.94
CA GLU A 151 -10.33 -4.56 -15.95
C GLU A 151 -9.30 -5.70 -16.08
N ALA A 152 -8.61 -5.75 -17.22
CA ALA A 152 -7.59 -6.77 -17.48
C ALA A 152 -6.39 -6.64 -16.52
N ARG A 153 -5.88 -7.78 -16.09
CA ARG A 153 -4.67 -7.87 -15.26
C ARG A 153 -3.45 -7.44 -16.06
N LYS A 154 -2.59 -6.61 -15.46
CA LYS A 154 -1.25 -6.33 -15.96
C LYS A 154 -0.25 -7.27 -15.30
N ASN A 155 0.81 -7.64 -16.02
CA ASN A 155 1.96 -8.34 -15.45
C ASN A 155 2.90 -7.36 -14.73
N GLY A 156 3.85 -7.89 -13.94
CA GLY A 156 4.75 -7.07 -13.14
C GLY A 156 5.63 -6.15 -13.98
N LYS A 157 6.07 -6.60 -15.17
CA LYS A 157 6.85 -5.80 -16.11
C LYS A 157 6.09 -4.57 -16.59
N SER A 158 4.84 -4.75 -17.01
CA SER A 158 3.99 -3.63 -17.45
C SER A 158 3.70 -2.61 -16.33
N ILE A 159 3.55 -3.08 -15.09
CA ILE A 159 3.37 -2.20 -13.93
C ILE A 159 4.67 -1.43 -13.65
N ALA A 160 5.83 -2.07 -13.72
CA ALA A 160 7.12 -1.43 -13.53
C ALA A 160 7.41 -0.36 -14.59
N GLU A 161 7.09 -0.64 -15.85
CA GLU A 161 7.22 0.32 -16.95
C GLU A 161 6.28 1.53 -16.76
N GLU A 162 5.03 1.29 -16.37
CA GLU A 162 4.07 2.34 -16.06
C GLU A 162 4.56 3.22 -14.90
N ALA A 163 5.10 2.61 -13.85
CA ALA A 163 5.63 3.34 -12.70
C ALA A 163 6.83 4.21 -13.07
N ARG A 164 7.79 3.67 -13.85
CA ARG A 164 8.96 4.45 -14.32
C ARG A 164 8.54 5.62 -15.21
N LYS A 165 7.62 5.37 -16.14
CA LYS A 165 7.09 6.43 -17.02
C LYS A 165 6.43 7.53 -16.19
N TYR A 166 5.57 7.12 -15.26
CA TYR A 166 4.85 8.07 -14.39
C TYR A 166 5.80 8.87 -13.49
N TRP A 167 6.85 8.24 -12.97
CA TRP A 167 7.89 8.90 -12.18
C TRP A 167 8.71 9.90 -13.00
N ALA A 168 9.02 9.58 -14.26
CA ALA A 168 9.78 10.46 -15.15
C ALA A 168 8.98 11.70 -15.63
N GLU A 169 7.65 11.69 -15.50
CA GLU A 169 6.75 12.80 -15.87
C GLU A 169 6.51 13.80 -14.72
N VAL A 170 7.04 13.54 -13.53
CA VAL A 170 6.84 14.34 -12.31
C VAL A 170 8.07 15.20 -12.02
#